data_5005346e7b2491ad57e67262e45834af
#
_entry.id   5005346e7b2491ad57e67262e45834af
#
_cell.length_a   1.000
_cell.length_b   1.000
_cell.length_c   1.000
_cell.angle_alpha   90.00
_cell.angle_beta   90.00
_cell.angle_gamma   90.00
#
_symmetry.space_group_name_H-M   'P 1'
#
loop_
_entity.id
_entity.type
_entity.pdbx_description
1 polymer ?
#
loop_
_entity_poly.entity_id
_entity_poly.type
_entity_poly.pdbx_seq_one_letter_code
_entity_poly.pdbx_strand_id
1 'polypeptide(L)'
;MNLLDNFQRYIRRNELAAPEDFILLTVSGGVDSMVMLSLFVRSGYRVGVAHCNFQLRGVESEEDEELVRREAEKYGVPWYNKRFDTKGEMERTGESMEMAARRLRYAWFDELSREHGYTVVAIAHHIDDSIETFFINLLRGTGLRGLTGITTHAGKLIRPLMFASRKDILEYAVAQHIPYREDSSNRSTKYLRNKIRLGLVPRIKEISPKFTDLMRQNIGRLTDAQLFINHGIQRIREEVITTENGIDTIHIDRID
;
A
#
# COMPACT_ATOMS: atom_id res chain seq x y z
N MET A 1 -18.38 -6.94 -14.31
CA MET A 1 -17.17 -6.28 -14.83
C MET A 1 -15.99 -6.97 -14.16
N ASN A 2 -14.99 -7.47 -14.91
CA ASN A 2 -13.90 -8.29 -14.39
C ASN A 2 -12.92 -7.41 -13.57
N LEU A 3 -12.35 -7.95 -12.48
CA LEU A 3 -11.36 -7.24 -11.65
C LEU A 3 -10.13 -6.80 -12.47
N LEU A 4 -9.70 -7.60 -13.45
CA LEU A 4 -8.59 -7.29 -14.35
C LEU A 4 -8.86 -6.03 -15.19
N ASP A 5 -10.07 -5.89 -15.75
CA ASP A 5 -10.43 -4.70 -16.54
C ASP A 5 -10.45 -3.44 -15.68
N ASN A 6 -10.97 -3.56 -14.44
CA ASN A 6 -10.98 -2.48 -13.47
C ASN A 6 -9.56 -2.08 -13.05
N PHE A 7 -8.68 -3.06 -12.84
CA PHE A 7 -7.28 -2.86 -12.52
C PHE A 7 -6.56 -2.08 -13.63
N GLN A 8 -6.67 -2.52 -14.88
CA GLN A 8 -6.04 -1.85 -16.03
C GLN A 8 -6.54 -0.43 -16.21
N ARG A 9 -7.86 -0.20 -16.02
CA ARG A 9 -8.44 1.13 -16.07
C ARG A 9 -7.95 2.00 -14.93
N TYR A 10 -7.85 1.44 -13.72
CA TYR A 10 -7.39 2.16 -12.54
C TYR A 10 -5.94 2.60 -12.65
N ILE A 11 -5.04 1.71 -13.11
CA ILE A 11 -3.63 2.04 -13.37
C ILE A 11 -3.53 3.22 -14.35
N ARG A 12 -4.24 3.14 -15.49
CA ARG A 12 -4.18 4.19 -16.53
C ARG A 12 -4.78 5.52 -16.05
N ARG A 13 -5.95 5.48 -15.41
CA ARG A 13 -6.64 6.70 -14.96
C ARG A 13 -5.87 7.48 -13.89
N ASN A 14 -5.14 6.77 -13.03
CA ASN A 14 -4.36 7.36 -11.94
C ASN A 14 -2.87 7.47 -12.27
N GLU A 15 -2.47 7.17 -13.51
CA GLU A 15 -1.08 7.24 -13.98
C GLU A 15 -0.10 6.54 -13.03
N LEU A 16 -0.49 5.35 -12.51
CA LEU A 16 0.28 4.64 -11.50
C LEU A 16 1.52 3.96 -12.07
N ALA A 17 1.45 3.53 -13.32
CA ALA A 17 2.56 2.91 -14.05
C ALA A 17 2.37 3.11 -15.55
N ALA A 18 3.46 3.41 -16.24
CA ALA A 18 3.52 3.44 -17.69
C ALA A 18 3.81 2.04 -18.26
N PRO A 19 3.50 1.77 -19.54
CA PRO A 19 3.76 0.47 -20.16
C PRO A 19 5.24 0.06 -20.14
N GLU A 20 6.16 1.02 -20.20
CA GLU A 20 7.62 0.85 -20.18
C GLU A 20 8.20 0.65 -18.78
N ASP A 21 7.43 0.90 -17.73
CA ASP A 21 7.92 0.76 -16.36
C ASP A 21 8.32 -0.68 -16.04
N PHE A 22 9.41 -0.80 -15.28
CA PHE A 22 9.80 -2.04 -14.64
C PHE A 22 9.37 -2.00 -13.17
N ILE A 23 8.42 -2.85 -12.80
CA ILE A 23 7.68 -2.74 -11.53
C ILE A 23 8.13 -3.82 -10.56
N LEU A 24 8.58 -3.42 -9.36
CA LEU A 24 8.86 -4.34 -8.26
C LEU A 24 7.57 -4.60 -7.47
N LEU A 25 7.06 -5.82 -7.53
CA LEU A 25 5.88 -6.24 -6.77
C LEU A 25 6.29 -6.76 -5.40
N THR A 26 5.72 -6.19 -4.34
CA THR A 26 5.96 -6.68 -2.99
C THR A 26 4.95 -7.77 -2.65
N VAL A 27 5.41 -9.02 -2.60
CA VAL A 27 4.53 -10.19 -2.47
C VAL A 27 4.79 -10.93 -1.16
N SER A 28 3.78 -10.97 -0.30
CA SER A 28 3.88 -11.61 1.03
C SER A 28 3.40 -13.06 1.08
N GLY A 29 2.77 -13.56 0.00
CA GLY A 29 2.07 -14.85 -0.01
C GLY A 29 0.58 -14.75 0.37
N GLY A 30 0.14 -13.63 0.95
CA GLY A 30 -1.28 -13.36 1.23
C GLY A 30 -2.08 -13.03 -0.03
N VAL A 31 -3.41 -13.24 0.04
CA VAL A 31 -4.30 -13.16 -1.13
C VAL A 31 -4.17 -11.84 -1.90
N ASP A 32 -4.05 -10.69 -1.22
CA ASP A 32 -3.99 -9.38 -1.87
C ASP A 32 -2.74 -9.26 -2.74
N SER A 33 -1.60 -9.69 -2.22
CA SER A 33 -0.32 -9.64 -2.93
C SER A 33 -0.23 -10.66 -4.06
N MET A 34 -0.82 -11.85 -3.88
CA MET A 34 -0.86 -12.89 -4.91
C MET A 34 -1.79 -12.49 -6.06
N VAL A 35 -2.94 -11.87 -5.75
CA VAL A 35 -3.84 -11.30 -6.77
C VAL A 35 -3.17 -10.14 -7.50
N MET A 36 -2.46 -9.24 -6.79
CA MET A 36 -1.70 -8.17 -7.41
C MET A 36 -0.68 -8.71 -8.42
N LEU A 37 0.09 -9.74 -8.07
CA LEU A 37 1.03 -10.40 -8.97
C LEU A 37 0.32 -10.92 -10.24
N SER A 38 -0.77 -11.66 -10.07
CA SER A 38 -1.55 -12.19 -11.20
C SER A 38 -2.09 -11.07 -12.11
N LEU A 39 -2.60 -9.99 -11.54
CA LEU A 39 -3.16 -8.86 -12.31
C LEU A 39 -2.09 -8.14 -13.13
N PHE A 40 -0.91 -7.89 -12.58
CA PHE A 40 0.19 -7.26 -13.32
C PHE A 40 0.71 -8.13 -14.45
N VAL A 41 0.97 -9.41 -14.20
CA VAL A 41 1.44 -10.35 -15.21
C VAL A 41 0.43 -10.48 -16.35
N ARG A 42 -0.86 -10.65 -16.01
CA ARG A 42 -1.95 -10.75 -17.02
C ARG A 42 -2.21 -9.44 -17.77
N SER A 43 -1.79 -8.32 -17.22
CA SER A 43 -1.85 -7.02 -17.91
C SER A 43 -0.64 -6.74 -18.80
N GLY A 44 0.35 -7.64 -18.83
CA GLY A 44 1.52 -7.54 -19.70
C GLY A 44 2.61 -6.57 -19.23
N TYR A 45 2.57 -6.15 -17.95
CA TYR A 45 3.62 -5.31 -17.38
C TYR A 45 4.91 -6.11 -17.15
N ARG A 46 6.04 -5.45 -17.30
CA ARG A 46 7.35 -5.99 -16.93
C ARG A 46 7.51 -5.91 -15.42
N VAL A 47 7.56 -7.06 -14.74
CA VAL A 47 7.56 -7.11 -13.26
C VAL A 47 8.69 -7.98 -12.71
N GLY A 48 9.06 -7.72 -11.46
CA GLY A 48 9.82 -8.62 -10.60
C GLY A 48 9.16 -8.71 -9.22
N VAL A 49 9.41 -9.77 -8.48
CA VAL A 49 8.80 -10.08 -7.20
C VAL A 49 9.81 -9.94 -6.08
N ALA A 50 9.50 -9.16 -5.04
CA ALA A 50 10.25 -9.07 -3.79
C ALA A 50 9.44 -9.66 -2.63
N HIS A 51 10.00 -10.66 -1.96
CA HIS A 51 9.45 -11.27 -0.76
C HIS A 51 10.32 -10.98 0.46
N CYS A 52 9.71 -10.42 1.52
CA CYS A 52 10.38 -10.16 2.80
C CYS A 52 10.02 -11.26 3.80
N ASN A 53 10.97 -12.10 4.20
CA ASN A 53 10.80 -13.05 5.28
C ASN A 53 11.37 -12.45 6.58
N PHE A 54 10.50 -12.02 7.49
CA PHE A 54 10.88 -11.41 8.77
C PHE A 54 11.17 -12.44 9.87
N GLN A 55 11.08 -13.73 9.57
CA GLN A 55 11.33 -14.87 10.48
C GLN A 55 10.51 -14.81 11.79
N LEU A 56 9.30 -14.23 11.74
CA LEU A 56 8.47 -14.00 12.92
C LEU A 56 7.48 -15.14 13.22
N ARG A 57 7.24 -16.04 12.24
CA ARG A 57 6.24 -17.11 12.33
C ARG A 57 6.81 -18.51 12.07
N GLY A 58 8.14 -18.66 12.15
CA GLY A 58 8.79 -19.97 11.95
C GLY A 58 8.41 -20.61 10.59
N VAL A 59 7.89 -21.84 10.63
CA VAL A 59 7.52 -22.62 9.44
C VAL A 59 6.53 -21.90 8.52
N GLU A 60 5.54 -21.16 9.06
CA GLU A 60 4.61 -20.40 8.23
C GLU A 60 5.31 -19.37 7.34
N SER A 61 6.39 -18.74 7.85
CA SER A 61 7.17 -17.77 7.04
C SER A 61 7.96 -18.44 5.92
N GLU A 62 8.40 -19.69 6.11
CA GLU A 62 9.09 -20.49 5.09
C GLU A 62 8.12 -20.99 4.01
N GLU A 63 6.91 -21.39 4.43
CA GLU A 63 5.86 -21.80 3.50
C GLU A 63 5.32 -20.64 2.65
N ASP A 64 5.26 -19.44 3.21
CA ASP A 64 4.91 -18.22 2.43
C ASP A 64 6.00 -17.91 1.40
N GLU A 65 7.28 -17.98 1.79
CA GLU A 65 8.44 -17.79 0.91
C GLU A 65 8.42 -18.79 -0.25
N GLU A 66 8.18 -20.07 0.03
CA GLU A 66 8.13 -21.13 -0.98
C GLU A 66 6.94 -20.97 -1.93
N LEU A 67 5.77 -20.54 -1.43
CA LEU A 67 4.61 -20.25 -2.26
C LEU A 67 4.92 -19.13 -3.26
N VAL A 68 5.49 -18.03 -2.77
CA VAL A 68 5.82 -16.86 -3.60
C VAL A 68 6.87 -17.24 -4.65
N ARG A 69 7.90 -18.00 -4.27
CA ARG A 69 8.93 -18.50 -5.19
C ARG A 69 8.31 -19.29 -6.34
N ARG A 70 7.48 -20.29 -6.03
CA ARG A 70 6.84 -21.15 -7.04
C ARG A 70 5.96 -20.37 -8.02
N GLU A 71 5.17 -19.41 -7.51
CA GLU A 71 4.32 -18.61 -8.39
C GLU A 71 5.13 -17.63 -9.25
N ALA A 72 6.22 -17.04 -8.73
CA ALA A 72 7.12 -16.22 -9.53
C ALA A 72 7.79 -17.03 -10.66
N GLU A 73 8.28 -18.25 -10.36
CA GLU A 73 8.83 -19.18 -11.35
C GLU A 73 7.81 -19.58 -12.41
N LYS A 74 6.59 -19.92 -12.00
CA LYS A 74 5.47 -20.26 -12.90
C LYS A 74 5.15 -19.13 -13.88
N TYR A 75 5.22 -17.87 -13.44
CA TYR A 75 5.03 -16.71 -14.29
C TYR A 75 6.28 -16.29 -15.06
N GLY A 76 7.43 -16.92 -14.81
CA GLY A 76 8.70 -16.59 -15.47
C GLY A 76 9.22 -15.18 -15.12
N VAL A 77 8.93 -14.68 -13.91
CA VAL A 77 9.35 -13.34 -13.49
C VAL A 77 10.50 -13.41 -12.48
N PRO A 78 11.42 -12.42 -12.48
CA PRO A 78 12.49 -12.33 -11.48
C PRO A 78 11.94 -12.39 -10.06
N TRP A 79 12.61 -13.15 -9.19
CA TRP A 79 12.25 -13.31 -7.79
C TRP A 79 13.43 -13.02 -6.88
N TYR A 80 13.16 -12.22 -5.86
CA TYR A 80 14.12 -11.83 -4.82
C TYR A 80 13.54 -12.14 -3.46
N ASN A 81 14.37 -12.70 -2.58
CA ASN A 81 14.01 -12.95 -1.19
C ASN A 81 15.06 -12.38 -0.24
N LYS A 82 14.62 -11.80 0.86
CA LYS A 82 15.51 -11.37 1.93
C LYS A 82 14.92 -11.81 3.28
N ARG A 83 15.72 -12.58 4.02
CA ARG A 83 15.41 -12.97 5.40
C ARG A 83 16.02 -11.93 6.32
N PHE A 84 15.20 -11.35 7.22
CA PHE A 84 15.59 -10.30 8.14
C PHE A 84 15.71 -10.81 9.57
N ASP A 85 16.77 -10.49 10.26
CA ASP A 85 16.85 -10.61 11.72
C ASP A 85 16.11 -9.44 12.38
N THR A 86 14.78 -9.52 12.36
CA THR A 86 13.91 -8.44 12.87
C THR A 86 14.08 -8.28 14.38
N LYS A 87 14.33 -9.37 15.12
CA LYS A 87 14.50 -9.32 16.59
C LYS A 87 15.79 -8.63 16.98
N GLY A 88 16.92 -8.98 16.35
CA GLY A 88 18.20 -8.32 16.56
C GLY A 88 18.15 -6.83 16.21
N GLU A 89 17.42 -6.46 15.14
CA GLU A 89 17.21 -5.05 14.79
C GLU A 89 16.38 -4.28 15.84
N MET A 90 15.34 -4.88 16.39
CA MET A 90 14.57 -4.28 17.49
C MET A 90 15.41 -4.05 18.73
N GLU A 91 16.23 -5.02 19.12
CA GLU A 91 17.15 -4.90 20.26
C GLU A 91 18.18 -3.81 20.05
N ARG A 92 18.72 -3.69 18.84
CA ARG A 92 19.72 -2.68 18.47
C ARG A 92 19.16 -1.26 18.43
N THR A 93 17.92 -1.07 17.95
CA THR A 93 17.33 0.26 17.68
C THR A 93 16.31 0.73 18.71
N GLY A 94 15.77 -0.16 19.52
CA GLY A 94 14.64 0.13 20.43
C GLY A 94 13.30 0.36 19.71
N GLU A 95 13.24 0.08 18.40
CA GLU A 95 12.02 0.21 17.61
C GLU A 95 10.99 -0.88 17.94
N SER A 96 9.71 -0.58 17.72
CA SER A 96 8.70 -1.64 17.71
C SER A 96 8.92 -2.58 16.51
N MET A 97 8.42 -3.83 16.62
CA MET A 97 8.49 -4.83 15.54
C MET A 97 7.95 -4.28 14.20
N GLU A 98 6.83 -3.55 14.24
CA GLU A 98 6.21 -2.97 13.03
C GLU A 98 7.12 -1.89 12.40
N MET A 99 7.75 -1.05 13.23
CA MET A 99 8.66 0.01 12.76
C MET A 99 9.92 -0.59 12.16
N ALA A 100 10.56 -1.54 12.85
CA ALA A 100 11.77 -2.22 12.37
C ALA A 100 11.51 -2.96 11.05
N ALA A 101 10.44 -3.79 11.00
CA ALA A 101 10.06 -4.51 9.78
C ALA A 101 9.72 -3.55 8.62
N ARG A 102 9.07 -2.42 8.91
CA ARG A 102 8.77 -1.40 7.90
C ARG A 102 10.04 -0.76 7.36
N ARG A 103 10.95 -0.31 8.22
CA ARG A 103 12.21 0.32 7.83
C ARG A 103 13.07 -0.62 6.98
N LEU A 104 13.26 -1.86 7.45
CA LEU A 104 14.03 -2.89 6.74
C LEU A 104 13.47 -3.19 5.35
N ARG A 105 12.14 -3.31 5.25
CA ARG A 105 11.43 -3.55 4.01
C ARG A 105 11.69 -2.46 2.97
N TYR A 106 11.47 -1.19 3.33
CA TYR A 106 11.61 -0.10 2.37
C TYR A 106 13.07 0.14 1.98
N ALA A 107 14.01 0.02 2.91
CA ALA A 107 15.44 0.10 2.60
C ALA A 107 15.85 -0.96 1.56
N TRP A 108 15.33 -2.19 1.69
CA TRP A 108 15.63 -3.24 0.74
C TRP A 108 14.94 -3.05 -0.62
N PHE A 109 13.74 -2.51 -0.65
CA PHE A 109 13.07 -2.20 -1.92
C PHE A 109 13.80 -1.09 -2.69
N ASP A 110 14.36 -0.11 -1.99
CA ASP A 110 15.21 0.93 -2.60
C ASP A 110 16.54 0.35 -3.10
N GLU A 111 17.14 -0.60 -2.39
CA GLU A 111 18.34 -1.36 -2.80
C GLU A 111 18.05 -2.11 -4.12
N LEU A 112 17.01 -2.97 -4.15
CA LEU A 112 16.61 -3.71 -5.34
C LEU A 112 16.27 -2.80 -6.53
N SER A 113 15.60 -1.67 -6.25
CA SER A 113 15.22 -0.73 -7.32
C SER A 113 16.44 -0.11 -7.98
N ARG A 114 17.50 0.19 -7.19
CA ARG A 114 18.76 0.73 -7.72
C ARG A 114 19.58 -0.32 -8.47
N GLU A 115 19.67 -1.54 -7.93
CA GLU A 115 20.47 -2.62 -8.51
C GLU A 115 19.91 -3.16 -9.83
N HIS A 116 18.58 -3.27 -9.91
CA HIS A 116 17.92 -3.93 -11.03
C HIS A 116 17.10 -2.99 -11.92
N GLY A 117 17.11 -1.68 -11.64
CA GLY A 117 16.44 -0.68 -12.47
C GLY A 117 14.92 -0.65 -12.35
N TYR A 118 14.34 -1.05 -11.21
CA TYR A 118 12.91 -0.91 -10.97
C TYR A 118 12.55 0.56 -10.81
N THR A 119 11.61 1.03 -11.64
CA THR A 119 11.14 2.43 -11.65
C THR A 119 10.02 2.65 -10.66
N VAL A 120 9.23 1.62 -10.39
CA VAL A 120 8.03 1.64 -9.54
C VAL A 120 8.04 0.46 -8.58
N VAL A 121 7.52 0.67 -7.35
CA VAL A 121 7.31 -0.38 -6.34
C VAL A 121 5.83 -0.47 -6.01
N ALA A 122 5.21 -1.63 -6.21
CA ALA A 122 3.78 -1.85 -5.98
C ALA A 122 3.52 -2.59 -4.66
N ILE A 123 2.60 -2.05 -3.85
CA ILE A 123 2.15 -2.62 -2.57
C ILE A 123 0.65 -2.93 -2.66
N ALA A 124 0.25 -4.11 -2.21
CA ALA A 124 -1.10 -4.65 -2.35
C ALA A 124 -2.09 -4.11 -1.29
N HIS A 125 -2.08 -2.80 -1.00
CA HIS A 125 -3.11 -2.18 -0.18
C HIS A 125 -4.39 -1.98 -0.99
N HIS A 126 -5.54 -2.20 -0.35
CA HIS A 126 -6.87 -2.08 -0.94
C HIS A 126 -7.76 -1.09 -0.16
N ILE A 127 -9.00 -0.86 -0.62
CA ILE A 127 -9.88 0.16 0.00
C ILE A 127 -10.19 -0.13 1.47
N ASP A 128 -10.32 -1.40 1.89
CA ASP A 128 -10.60 -1.70 3.30
C ASP A 128 -9.41 -1.30 4.21
N ASP A 129 -8.15 -1.41 3.75
CA ASP A 129 -6.97 -0.89 4.49
C ASP A 129 -7.03 0.64 4.66
N SER A 130 -7.52 1.35 3.63
CA SER A 130 -7.70 2.80 3.70
C SER A 130 -8.80 3.18 4.68
N ILE A 131 -9.90 2.42 4.70
CA ILE A 131 -10.98 2.60 5.68
C ILE A 131 -10.47 2.35 7.10
N GLU A 132 -9.70 1.29 7.33
CA GLU A 132 -9.07 1.02 8.62
C GLU A 132 -8.17 2.18 9.06
N THR A 133 -7.34 2.70 8.14
CA THR A 133 -6.44 3.82 8.39
C THR A 133 -7.23 5.10 8.71
N PHE A 134 -8.32 5.35 8.00
CA PHE A 134 -9.24 6.46 8.30
C PHE A 134 -9.72 6.41 9.75
N PHE A 135 -10.23 5.27 10.21
CA PHE A 135 -10.71 5.12 11.60
C PHE A 135 -9.58 5.18 12.62
N ILE A 136 -8.41 4.60 12.34
CA ILE A 136 -7.25 4.72 13.23
C ILE A 136 -6.89 6.18 13.45
N ASN A 137 -6.82 6.96 12.38
CA ASN A 137 -6.47 8.37 12.43
C ASN A 137 -7.57 9.20 13.10
N LEU A 138 -8.85 8.93 12.80
CA LEU A 138 -9.99 9.57 13.42
C LEU A 138 -9.96 9.40 14.96
N LEU A 139 -9.71 8.16 15.43
CA LEU A 139 -9.65 7.85 16.86
C LEU A 139 -8.42 8.45 17.57
N ARG A 140 -7.37 8.78 16.83
CA ARG A 140 -6.16 9.45 17.38
C ARG A 140 -6.28 10.97 17.40
N GLY A 141 -7.33 11.52 16.81
CA GLY A 141 -7.45 12.94 16.54
C GLY A 141 -6.55 13.37 15.38
N THR A 142 -7.15 13.85 14.31
CA THR A 142 -6.41 14.24 13.10
C THR A 142 -7.13 15.36 12.37
N GLY A 143 -6.38 16.18 11.63
CA GLY A 143 -6.93 17.09 10.63
C GLY A 143 -7.28 16.36 9.32
N LEU A 144 -7.71 17.13 8.32
CA LEU A 144 -8.16 16.64 7.01
C LEU A 144 -7.19 15.65 6.37
N ARG A 145 -5.88 15.95 6.41
CA ARG A 145 -4.82 15.10 5.83
C ARG A 145 -4.86 13.65 6.35
N GLY A 146 -5.12 13.44 7.63
CA GLY A 146 -5.17 12.08 8.17
C GLY A 146 -6.45 11.33 7.81
N LEU A 147 -7.52 12.04 7.42
CA LEU A 147 -8.80 11.46 6.99
C LEU A 147 -8.81 11.05 5.51
N THR A 148 -7.77 11.38 4.74
CA THR A 148 -7.65 10.91 3.34
C THR A 148 -7.25 9.43 3.22
N GLY A 149 -7.07 8.73 4.35
CA GLY A 149 -6.70 7.32 4.37
C GLY A 149 -5.28 7.05 3.83
N ILE A 150 -5.15 6.06 2.97
CA ILE A 150 -3.88 5.69 2.35
C ILE A 150 -3.80 6.29 0.95
N THR A 151 -2.73 7.04 0.65
CA THR A 151 -2.50 7.62 -0.68
C THR A 151 -2.24 6.52 -1.71
N THR A 152 -2.72 6.72 -2.94
CA THR A 152 -2.52 5.78 -4.04
C THR A 152 -1.10 5.78 -4.59
N HIS A 153 -0.43 6.93 -4.50
CA HIS A 153 0.92 7.15 -5.03
C HIS A 153 1.75 7.96 -4.01
N ALA A 154 2.99 7.55 -3.78
CA ALA A 154 3.93 8.25 -2.90
C ALA A 154 5.38 8.03 -3.40
N GLY A 155 5.89 8.98 -4.20
CA GLY A 155 7.17 8.82 -4.89
C GLY A 155 7.14 7.62 -5.84
N LYS A 156 8.04 6.66 -5.66
CA LYS A 156 8.06 5.41 -6.45
C LYS A 156 7.04 4.37 -5.99
N LEU A 157 6.37 4.58 -4.86
CA LEU A 157 5.41 3.60 -4.30
C LEU A 157 4.02 3.80 -4.88
N ILE A 158 3.44 2.73 -5.42
CA ILE A 158 2.05 2.71 -5.89
C ILE A 158 1.20 1.68 -5.14
N ARG A 159 -0.11 1.91 -5.10
CA ARG A 159 -1.10 1.01 -4.49
C ARG A 159 -2.21 0.70 -5.47
N PRO A 160 -1.94 -0.28 -6.36
CA PRO A 160 -2.77 -0.52 -7.53
C PRO A 160 -4.12 -1.18 -7.22
N LEU A 161 -4.35 -1.68 -5.99
CA LEU A 161 -5.60 -2.34 -5.58
C LEU A 161 -6.54 -1.42 -4.79
N MET A 162 -6.26 -0.11 -4.66
CA MET A 162 -7.11 0.82 -3.88
C MET A 162 -8.54 0.96 -4.43
N PHE A 163 -8.80 0.55 -5.67
CA PHE A 163 -10.15 0.48 -6.24
C PHE A 163 -10.95 -0.74 -5.79
N ALA A 164 -10.30 -1.81 -5.32
CA ALA A 164 -10.91 -3.08 -4.98
C ALA A 164 -11.17 -3.21 -3.48
N SER A 165 -12.24 -3.91 -3.11
CA SER A 165 -12.46 -4.38 -1.75
C SER A 165 -11.78 -5.73 -1.52
N ARG A 166 -11.57 -6.09 -0.24
CA ARG A 166 -11.11 -7.44 0.14
C ARG A 166 -11.99 -8.54 -0.45
N LYS A 167 -13.29 -8.29 -0.52
CA LYS A 167 -14.26 -9.22 -1.11
C LYS A 167 -13.99 -9.42 -2.60
N ASP A 168 -13.81 -8.34 -3.37
CA ASP A 168 -13.54 -8.42 -4.81
C ASP A 168 -12.24 -9.20 -5.09
N ILE A 169 -11.22 -8.99 -4.24
CA ILE A 169 -9.91 -9.67 -4.34
C ILE A 169 -10.07 -11.17 -4.07
N LEU A 170 -10.79 -11.55 -3.02
CA LEU A 170 -11.05 -12.96 -2.70
C LEU A 170 -11.86 -13.66 -3.78
N GLU A 171 -12.93 -13.04 -4.28
CA GLU A 171 -13.74 -13.58 -5.37
C GLU A 171 -12.89 -13.82 -6.64
N TYR A 172 -12.00 -12.89 -6.96
CA TYR A 172 -11.07 -13.04 -8.08
C TYR A 172 -10.06 -14.17 -7.84
N ALA A 173 -9.49 -14.25 -6.64
CA ALA A 173 -8.54 -15.31 -6.29
C ALA A 173 -9.16 -16.70 -6.48
N VAL A 174 -10.39 -16.89 -5.99
CA VAL A 174 -11.14 -18.15 -6.14
C VAL A 174 -11.44 -18.43 -7.61
N ALA A 175 -11.97 -17.45 -8.35
CA ALA A 175 -12.35 -17.61 -9.76
C ALA A 175 -11.15 -17.89 -10.69
N GLN A 176 -9.96 -17.43 -10.32
CA GLN A 176 -8.73 -17.62 -11.10
C GLN A 176 -7.82 -18.71 -10.53
N HIS A 177 -8.27 -19.43 -9.49
CA HIS A 177 -7.49 -20.48 -8.80
C HIS A 177 -6.10 -20.00 -8.37
N ILE A 178 -6.00 -18.75 -7.86
CA ILE A 178 -4.75 -18.17 -7.39
C ILE A 178 -4.46 -18.74 -6.00
N PRO A 179 -3.32 -19.43 -5.80
CA PRO A 179 -2.95 -19.93 -4.49
C PRO A 179 -2.53 -18.77 -3.58
N TYR A 180 -2.91 -18.82 -2.32
CA TYR A 180 -2.51 -17.88 -1.28
C TYR A 180 -2.55 -18.54 0.09
N ARG A 181 -1.93 -17.91 1.08
CA ARG A 181 -1.98 -18.35 2.47
C ARG A 181 -2.64 -17.28 3.34
N GLU A 182 -3.35 -17.71 4.35
CA GLU A 182 -3.91 -16.80 5.35
C GLU A 182 -2.91 -16.59 6.48
N ASP A 183 -2.62 -15.33 6.80
CA ASP A 183 -1.79 -14.97 7.94
C ASP A 183 -2.56 -15.18 9.24
N SER A 184 -2.07 -16.11 10.08
CA SER A 184 -2.67 -16.44 11.38
C SER A 184 -2.78 -15.24 12.33
N SER A 185 -1.88 -14.24 12.19
CA SER A 185 -1.88 -13.02 13.00
C SER A 185 -3.08 -12.08 12.72
N ASN A 186 -3.75 -12.24 11.57
CA ASN A 186 -4.93 -11.44 11.21
C ASN A 186 -6.14 -11.67 12.15
N ARG A 187 -6.15 -12.76 12.90
CA ARG A 187 -7.23 -13.11 13.86
C ARG A 187 -7.02 -12.47 15.25
N SER A 188 -5.85 -11.92 15.54
CA SER A 188 -5.53 -11.34 16.85
C SER A 188 -6.15 -9.95 17.00
N THR A 189 -6.98 -9.74 18.03
CA THR A 189 -7.55 -8.41 18.38
C THR A 189 -6.63 -7.54 19.22
N LYS A 190 -5.37 -7.92 19.40
CA LYS A 190 -4.38 -7.16 20.18
C LYS A 190 -4.14 -5.77 19.59
N TYR A 191 -4.15 -5.67 18.27
CA TYR A 191 -3.84 -4.43 17.54
C TYR A 191 -5.11 -3.64 17.21
N LEU A 192 -5.03 -2.30 17.30
CA LEU A 192 -6.14 -1.39 17.01
C LEU A 192 -6.72 -1.62 15.59
N ARG A 193 -5.87 -1.86 14.60
CA ARG A 193 -6.30 -2.16 13.24
C ARG A 193 -7.22 -3.38 13.19
N ASN A 194 -6.86 -4.46 13.87
CA ASN A 194 -7.68 -5.67 13.91
C ASN A 194 -9.00 -5.47 14.69
N LYS A 195 -9.00 -4.65 15.76
CA LYS A 195 -10.25 -4.27 16.45
C LYS A 195 -11.21 -3.53 15.52
N ILE A 196 -10.69 -2.63 14.69
CA ILE A 196 -11.49 -1.90 13.69
C ILE A 196 -11.98 -2.87 12.60
N ARG A 197 -11.08 -3.69 12.03
CA ARG A 197 -11.38 -4.67 10.97
C ARG A 197 -12.43 -5.69 11.40
N LEU A 198 -12.29 -6.27 12.59
CA LEU A 198 -13.11 -7.39 13.06
C LEU A 198 -14.32 -6.94 13.89
N GLY A 199 -14.26 -5.78 14.53
CA GLY A 199 -15.31 -5.30 15.43
C GLY A 199 -16.13 -4.15 14.86
N LEU A 200 -15.49 -3.05 14.44
CA LEU A 200 -16.18 -1.82 14.05
C LEU A 200 -16.77 -1.91 12.63
N VAL A 201 -15.91 -2.21 11.65
CA VAL A 201 -16.30 -2.21 10.22
C VAL A 201 -17.44 -3.18 9.92
N PRO A 202 -17.48 -4.42 10.44
CA PRO A 202 -18.60 -5.33 10.21
C PRO A 202 -19.93 -4.77 10.72
N ARG A 203 -19.95 -4.18 11.92
CA ARG A 203 -21.17 -3.59 12.48
C ARG A 203 -21.69 -2.41 11.69
N ILE A 204 -20.80 -1.58 11.13
CA ILE A 204 -21.22 -0.50 10.25
C ILE A 204 -21.79 -1.07 8.94
N LYS A 205 -21.20 -2.15 8.41
CA LYS A 205 -21.69 -2.82 7.19
C LYS A 205 -23.08 -3.47 7.41
N GLU A 206 -23.42 -3.91 8.61
CA GLU A 206 -24.77 -4.37 8.98
C GLU A 206 -25.79 -3.24 8.87
N ILE A 207 -25.44 -2.04 9.33
CA ILE A 207 -26.29 -0.84 9.26
C ILE A 207 -26.37 -0.30 7.82
N SER A 208 -25.25 -0.29 7.11
CA SER A 208 -25.11 0.24 5.77
C SER A 208 -24.37 -0.75 4.85
N PRO A 209 -25.07 -1.62 4.13
CA PRO A 209 -24.45 -2.62 3.24
C PRO A 209 -23.56 -2.02 2.14
N LYS A 210 -23.82 -0.76 1.75
CA LYS A 210 -23.01 -0.01 0.77
C LYS A 210 -21.84 0.76 1.40
N PHE A 211 -21.54 0.52 2.68
CA PHE A 211 -20.56 1.27 3.45
C PHE A 211 -19.18 1.39 2.77
N THR A 212 -18.65 0.30 2.21
CA THR A 212 -17.34 0.32 1.53
C THR A 212 -17.33 1.30 0.35
N ASP A 213 -18.40 1.32 -0.46
CA ASP A 213 -18.51 2.22 -1.62
C ASP A 213 -18.69 3.67 -1.18
N LEU A 214 -19.49 3.91 -0.15
CA LEU A 214 -19.68 5.24 0.43
C LEU A 214 -18.36 5.77 1.02
N MET A 215 -17.61 4.94 1.73
CA MET A 215 -16.31 5.35 2.29
C MET A 215 -15.29 5.62 1.19
N ARG A 216 -15.27 4.82 0.11
CA ARG A 216 -14.42 5.12 -1.06
C ARG A 216 -14.70 6.51 -1.63
N GLN A 217 -15.99 6.86 -1.80
CA GLN A 217 -16.40 8.19 -2.27
C GLN A 217 -16.02 9.30 -1.28
N ASN A 218 -16.26 9.08 0.02
CA ASN A 218 -15.95 10.07 1.05
C ASN A 218 -14.44 10.33 1.16
N ILE A 219 -13.62 9.28 1.17
CA ILE A 219 -12.15 9.40 1.15
C ILE A 219 -11.70 10.13 -0.12
N GLY A 220 -12.29 9.83 -1.28
CA GLY A 220 -12.01 10.56 -2.52
C GLY A 220 -12.30 12.05 -2.40
N ARG A 221 -13.49 12.45 -1.92
CA ARG A 221 -13.87 13.86 -1.70
C ARG A 221 -12.93 14.58 -0.73
N LEU A 222 -12.53 13.90 0.38
CA LEU A 222 -11.57 14.44 1.34
C LEU A 222 -10.18 14.62 0.71
N THR A 223 -9.77 13.70 -0.15
CA THR A 223 -8.52 13.78 -0.91
C THR A 223 -8.54 14.97 -1.86
N ASP A 224 -9.64 15.15 -2.62
CA ASP A 224 -9.81 16.28 -3.54
C ASP A 224 -9.76 17.61 -2.79
N ALA A 225 -10.44 17.71 -1.65
CA ALA A 225 -10.41 18.90 -0.79
C ALA A 225 -8.99 19.18 -0.26
N GLN A 226 -8.26 18.14 0.17
CA GLN A 226 -6.87 18.29 0.63
C GLN A 226 -5.93 18.75 -0.50
N LEU A 227 -6.11 18.24 -1.71
CA LEU A 227 -5.33 18.66 -2.87
C LEU A 227 -5.60 20.14 -3.20
N PHE A 228 -6.87 20.57 -3.18
CA PHE A 228 -7.23 21.96 -3.39
C PHE A 228 -6.57 22.91 -2.35
N ILE A 229 -6.62 22.52 -1.06
CA ILE A 229 -5.95 23.27 0.02
C ILE A 229 -4.44 23.32 -0.21
N ASN A 230 -3.81 22.18 -0.56
CA ASN A 230 -2.37 22.12 -0.78
C ASN A 230 -1.95 23.04 -1.95
N HIS A 231 -2.71 23.06 -3.05
CA HIS A 231 -2.45 23.97 -4.17
C HIS A 231 -2.59 25.45 -3.76
N GLY A 232 -3.61 25.77 -2.93
CA GLY A 232 -3.77 27.11 -2.39
C GLY A 232 -2.58 27.54 -1.53
N ILE A 233 -2.17 26.68 -0.59
CA ILE A 233 -0.99 26.92 0.26
C ILE A 233 0.28 27.07 -0.58
N GLN A 234 0.47 26.23 -1.59
CA GLN A 234 1.66 26.30 -2.45
C GLN A 234 1.72 27.62 -3.22
N ARG A 235 0.60 28.09 -3.78
CA ARG A 235 0.52 29.41 -4.41
C ARG A 235 0.89 30.53 -3.46
N ILE A 236 0.29 30.55 -2.27
CA ILE A 236 0.61 31.56 -1.25
C ILE A 236 2.12 31.52 -0.91
N ARG A 237 2.68 30.31 -0.74
CA ARG A 237 4.13 30.16 -0.51
C ARG A 237 4.99 30.78 -1.59
N GLU A 238 4.66 30.55 -2.86
CA GLU A 238 5.38 31.10 -4.01
C GLU A 238 5.26 32.65 -4.10
N GLU A 239 4.15 33.20 -3.61
CA GLU A 239 3.93 34.64 -3.56
C GLU A 239 4.67 35.33 -2.39
N VAL A 240 4.76 34.66 -1.23
CA VAL A 240 5.28 35.27 -0.01
C VAL A 240 6.69 34.85 0.38
N ILE A 241 7.25 33.78 -0.22
CA ILE A 241 8.58 33.29 0.09
C ILE A 241 9.50 33.45 -1.13
N THR A 242 10.65 34.11 -0.94
CA THR A 242 11.74 34.10 -1.91
C THR A 242 12.94 33.37 -1.31
N THR A 243 13.57 32.49 -2.11
CA THR A 243 14.78 31.75 -1.70
C THR A 243 15.98 32.29 -2.47
N GLU A 244 16.93 32.94 -1.76
CA GLU A 244 18.19 33.40 -2.33
C GLU A 244 19.37 32.82 -1.55
N ASN A 245 20.33 32.21 -2.24
CA ASN A 245 21.53 31.58 -1.65
C ASN A 245 21.20 30.54 -0.54
N GLY A 246 20.06 29.83 -0.64
CA GLY A 246 19.64 28.85 0.36
C GLY A 246 18.99 29.45 1.62
N ILE A 247 18.68 30.74 1.60
CA ILE A 247 17.98 31.45 2.67
C ILE A 247 16.56 31.78 2.19
N ASP A 248 15.57 31.30 2.95
CA ASP A 248 14.16 31.62 2.71
C ASP A 248 13.81 32.94 3.41
N THR A 249 13.32 33.92 2.63
CA THR A 249 12.80 35.19 3.13
C THR A 249 11.29 35.21 2.99
N ILE A 250 10.57 35.48 4.10
CA ILE A 250 9.11 35.61 4.11
C ILE A 250 8.74 37.08 4.02
N HIS A 251 8.01 37.46 3.00
CA HIS A 251 7.46 38.80 2.79
C HIS A 251 6.13 38.94 3.51
N ILE A 252 6.16 39.44 4.75
CA ILE A 252 4.98 39.55 5.63
C ILE A 252 3.94 40.52 5.04
N ASP A 253 4.38 41.54 4.30
CA ASP A 253 3.55 42.52 3.61
C ASP A 253 2.69 41.92 2.46
N ARG A 254 2.96 40.67 2.08
CA ARG A 254 2.21 39.91 1.05
C ARG A 254 1.26 38.88 1.65
N ILE A 255 1.13 38.83 2.96
CA ILE A 255 0.19 37.95 3.67
C ILE A 255 -1.05 38.79 4.00
N ASP A 256 -2.12 38.61 3.21
CA ASP A 256 -3.46 39.16 3.50
C ASP A 256 -4.31 38.16 4.34
#